data_b892e1c56f5145335599a75d450e24e8
#
_entry.id   b892e1c56f5145335599a75d450e24e8
#
_cell.length_a   1.000
_cell.length_b   1.000
_cell.length_c   1.000
_cell.angle_alpha   90.00
_cell.angle_beta   90.00
_cell.angle_gamma   90.00
#
_symmetry.space_group_name_H-M   'P 1'
#
loop_
_entity.id
_entity.type
_entity.pdbx_description
1 polymer ?
#
loop_
_entity_poly.entity_id
_entity_poly.type
_entity_poly.pdbx_seq_one_letter_code
_entity_poly.pdbx_strand_id
1 'polypeptide(L)'
;MQATANKDFAAQLQQEIWERWTAFETDQTINARMQDGVQLMNQGALRQAETLFGALGASAPDFAEVWNKRATVRFMIGDYAGSKQDIARVLALEPRHFGALSGLGMIHAHEGNFKGALIAYEAAARQNPHMTQVEQMITQLKRQLKGEAL
;
A
#
# COMPACT_ATOMS: atom_id res chain seq x y z
N MET A 1 14.64 -16.37 47.06
CA MET A 1 13.45 -16.18 46.18
C MET A 1 13.39 -14.81 45.52
N GLN A 2 13.54 -13.70 46.23
CA GLN A 2 13.51 -12.35 45.63
C GLN A 2 14.65 -12.06 44.65
N ALA A 3 15.85 -12.58 44.85
CA ALA A 3 17.01 -12.34 43.99
C ALA A 3 16.87 -13.02 42.60
N THR A 4 16.19 -14.16 42.53
CA THR A 4 15.95 -14.91 41.27
C THR A 4 14.87 -14.23 40.45
N ALA A 5 13.78 -13.78 41.08
CA ALA A 5 12.71 -13.06 40.44
C ALA A 5 13.19 -11.73 39.82
N ASN A 6 14.12 -11.03 40.49
CA ASN A 6 14.73 -9.80 39.98
C ASN A 6 15.62 -10.04 38.75
N LYS A 7 16.35 -11.17 38.71
CA LYS A 7 17.18 -11.52 37.56
C LYS A 7 16.32 -11.88 36.32
N ASP A 8 15.23 -12.61 36.53
CA ASP A 8 14.33 -12.99 35.48
C ASP A 8 13.61 -11.75 34.90
N PHE A 9 13.18 -10.83 35.74
CA PHE A 9 12.58 -9.56 35.32
C PHE A 9 13.57 -8.69 34.53
N ALA A 10 14.80 -8.59 34.98
CA ALA A 10 15.85 -7.82 34.28
C ALA A 10 16.16 -8.43 32.92
N ALA A 11 16.20 -9.76 32.81
CA ALA A 11 16.42 -10.45 31.54
C ALA A 11 15.25 -10.22 30.54
N GLN A 12 14.02 -10.29 31.04
CA GLN A 12 12.83 -9.99 30.22
C GLN A 12 12.83 -8.55 29.72
N LEU A 13 13.15 -7.60 30.56
CA LEU A 13 13.21 -6.19 30.19
C LEU A 13 14.29 -5.92 29.13
N GLN A 14 15.46 -6.55 29.26
CA GLN A 14 16.52 -6.45 28.26
C GLN A 14 16.09 -7.03 26.92
N GLN A 15 15.38 -8.15 26.92
CA GLN A 15 14.87 -8.77 25.70
C GLN A 15 13.83 -7.88 25.02
N GLU A 16 12.88 -7.31 25.77
CA GLU A 16 11.90 -6.38 25.22
C GLU A 16 12.55 -5.13 24.62
N ILE A 17 13.55 -4.56 25.28
CA ILE A 17 14.31 -3.42 24.76
C ILE A 17 15.01 -3.79 23.46
N TRP A 18 15.64 -4.95 23.41
CA TRP A 18 16.33 -5.45 22.23
C TRP A 18 15.36 -5.66 21.04
N GLU A 19 14.20 -6.27 21.31
CA GLU A 19 13.17 -6.50 20.28
C GLU A 19 12.63 -5.19 19.73
N ARG A 20 12.36 -4.20 20.57
CA ARG A 20 11.91 -2.87 20.16
C ARG A 20 12.98 -2.13 19.36
N TRP A 21 14.21 -2.23 19.76
CA TRP A 21 15.33 -1.57 19.09
C TRP A 21 15.61 -2.17 17.71
N THR A 22 15.61 -3.49 17.59
CA THR A 22 15.76 -4.18 16.32
C THR A 22 14.59 -3.91 15.37
N ALA A 23 13.36 -3.86 15.88
CA ALA A 23 12.19 -3.48 15.09
C ALA A 23 12.32 -2.03 14.56
N PHE A 24 12.74 -1.10 15.40
CA PHE A 24 12.96 0.29 15.02
C PHE A 24 14.05 0.45 13.95
N GLU A 25 15.18 -0.24 14.06
CA GLU A 25 16.22 -0.23 13.05
C GLU A 25 15.75 -0.85 11.73
N THR A 26 14.99 -1.93 11.80
CA THR A 26 14.41 -2.58 10.62
C THR A 26 13.48 -1.63 9.90
N ASP A 27 12.58 -0.95 10.63
CA ASP A 27 11.65 0.02 10.06
C ASP A 27 12.37 1.21 9.41
N GLN A 28 13.44 1.71 10.03
CA GLN A 28 14.25 2.78 9.44
C GLN A 28 14.93 2.35 8.16
N THR A 29 15.48 1.14 8.12
CA THR A 29 16.12 0.58 6.92
C THR A 29 15.10 0.40 5.81
N ILE A 30 13.93 -0.14 6.11
CA ILE A 30 12.83 -0.29 5.15
C ILE A 30 12.41 1.06 4.60
N ASN A 31 12.22 2.06 5.46
CA ASN A 31 11.83 3.40 5.04
C ASN A 31 12.88 4.06 4.14
N ALA A 32 14.17 3.92 4.45
CA ALA A 32 15.24 4.44 3.61
C ALA A 32 15.24 3.79 2.22
N ARG A 33 15.09 2.48 2.15
CA ARG A 33 15.01 1.76 0.88
C ARG A 33 13.71 2.04 0.11
N MET A 34 12.62 2.30 0.82
CA MET A 34 11.38 2.77 0.20
C MET A 34 11.60 4.10 -0.52
N GLN A 35 12.33 5.03 0.08
CA GLN A 35 12.68 6.28 -0.56
C GLN A 35 13.55 6.09 -1.80
N ASP A 36 14.48 5.16 -1.79
CA ASP A 36 15.27 4.79 -2.98
C ASP A 36 14.35 4.31 -4.10
N GLY A 37 13.36 3.48 -3.77
CA GLY A 37 12.37 3.01 -4.73
C GLY A 37 11.51 4.13 -5.31
N VAL A 38 11.08 5.06 -4.48
CA VAL A 38 10.33 6.26 -4.92
C VAL A 38 11.18 7.13 -5.84
N GLN A 39 12.46 7.30 -5.54
CA GLN A 39 13.39 8.02 -6.40
C GLN A 39 13.54 7.36 -7.77
N LEU A 40 13.64 6.03 -7.81
CA LEU A 40 13.65 5.28 -9.07
C LEU A 40 12.35 5.49 -9.86
N MET A 41 11.20 5.51 -9.20
CA MET A 41 9.91 5.82 -9.84
C MET A 41 9.94 7.21 -10.48
N ASN A 42 10.40 8.21 -9.75
CA ASN A 42 10.46 9.60 -10.21
C ASN A 42 11.43 9.79 -11.37
N GLN A 43 12.45 8.95 -11.48
CA GLN A 43 13.40 8.93 -12.60
C GLN A 43 12.88 8.14 -13.81
N GLY A 44 11.72 7.50 -13.70
CA GLY A 44 11.19 6.63 -14.74
C GLY A 44 11.83 5.24 -14.81
N ALA A 45 12.68 4.89 -13.84
CA ALA A 45 13.32 3.58 -13.73
C ALA A 45 12.35 2.55 -13.12
N LEU A 46 11.23 2.31 -13.78
CA LEU A 46 10.09 1.57 -13.23
C LEU A 46 10.40 0.11 -12.94
N ARG A 47 11.14 -0.58 -13.83
CA ARG A 47 11.49 -1.98 -13.62
C ARG A 47 12.45 -2.16 -12.43
N GLN A 48 13.37 -1.22 -12.25
CA GLN A 48 14.26 -1.22 -11.09
C GLN A 48 13.49 -0.96 -9.80
N ALA A 49 12.54 -0.03 -9.82
CA ALA A 49 11.66 0.24 -8.69
C ALA A 49 10.80 -0.99 -8.34
N GLU A 50 10.23 -1.66 -9.33
CA GLU A 50 9.45 -2.89 -9.14
C GLU A 50 10.29 -3.98 -8.44
N THR A 51 11.51 -4.18 -8.90
CA THR A 51 12.45 -5.16 -8.31
C THR A 51 12.79 -4.81 -6.87
N LEU A 52 13.08 -3.54 -6.60
CA LEU A 52 13.40 -3.07 -5.24
C LEU A 52 12.22 -3.26 -4.28
N PHE A 53 11.03 -2.85 -4.67
CA PHE A 53 9.84 -3.03 -3.84
C PHE A 53 9.50 -4.51 -3.65
N GLY A 54 9.71 -5.35 -4.66
CA GLY A 54 9.54 -6.80 -4.55
C GLY A 54 10.48 -7.41 -3.52
N ALA A 55 11.75 -7.03 -3.51
CA ALA A 55 12.72 -7.47 -2.52
C ALA A 55 12.36 -7.00 -1.10
N LEU A 56 11.92 -5.74 -0.97
CA LEU A 56 11.46 -5.20 0.31
C LEU A 56 10.21 -5.93 0.82
N GLY A 57 9.25 -6.22 -0.04
CA GLY A 57 8.05 -6.96 0.31
C GLY A 57 8.36 -8.39 0.76
N ALA A 58 9.37 -9.04 0.17
CA ALA A 58 9.83 -10.35 0.60
C ALA A 58 10.45 -10.32 1.99
N SER A 59 11.18 -9.24 2.34
CA SER A 59 11.80 -9.08 3.67
C SER A 59 10.81 -8.60 4.73
N ALA A 60 9.78 -7.84 4.35
CA ALA A 60 8.79 -7.26 5.24
C ALA A 60 7.37 -7.44 4.68
N PRO A 61 6.86 -8.69 4.62
CA PRO A 61 5.59 -8.99 3.94
C PRO A 61 4.37 -8.34 4.57
N ASP A 62 4.45 -7.95 5.85
CA ASP A 62 3.35 -7.31 6.58
C ASP A 62 3.38 -5.77 6.46
N PHE A 63 4.34 -5.22 5.75
CA PHE A 63 4.45 -3.78 5.54
C PHE A 63 3.63 -3.37 4.30
N ALA A 64 2.37 -3.01 4.52
CA ALA A 64 1.39 -2.77 3.45
C ALA A 64 1.87 -1.74 2.42
N GLU A 65 2.55 -0.67 2.84
CA GLU A 65 2.98 0.41 1.96
C GLU A 65 3.99 -0.05 0.90
N VAL A 66 4.79 -1.06 1.18
CA VAL A 66 5.72 -1.66 0.19
C VAL A 66 4.93 -2.24 -0.99
N TRP A 67 3.91 -3.03 -0.67
CA TRP A 67 3.03 -3.62 -1.70
C TRP A 67 2.25 -2.55 -2.45
N ASN A 68 1.81 -1.50 -1.76
CA ASN A 68 1.13 -0.37 -2.40
C ASN A 68 2.04 0.37 -3.39
N LYS A 69 3.29 0.60 -3.04
CA LYS A 69 4.28 1.21 -3.94
C LYS A 69 4.54 0.34 -5.16
N ARG A 70 4.69 -0.98 -4.99
CA ARG A 70 4.87 -1.88 -6.13
C ARG A 70 3.62 -1.91 -7.01
N ALA A 71 2.43 -1.88 -6.43
CA ALA A 71 1.18 -1.79 -7.18
C ALA A 71 1.14 -0.54 -8.08
N THR A 72 1.57 0.61 -7.55
CA THR A 72 1.67 1.85 -8.30
C THR A 72 2.64 1.73 -9.47
N VAL A 73 3.82 1.17 -9.25
CA VAL A 73 4.82 0.95 -10.30
C VAL A 73 4.27 0.01 -11.37
N ARG A 74 3.64 -1.08 -10.98
CA ARG A 74 3.04 -2.04 -11.92
C ARG A 74 1.93 -1.41 -12.75
N PHE A 75 1.12 -0.55 -12.14
CA PHE A 75 0.13 0.24 -12.89
C PHE A 75 0.82 1.13 -13.94
N MET A 76 1.88 1.83 -13.57
CA MET A 76 2.63 2.70 -14.48
C MET A 76 3.27 1.93 -15.64
N ILE A 77 3.69 0.69 -15.40
CA ILE A 77 4.22 -0.21 -16.44
C ILE A 77 3.12 -0.73 -17.36
N GLY A 78 1.87 -0.74 -16.90
CA GLY A 78 0.73 -1.34 -17.59
C GLY A 78 0.43 -2.78 -17.17
N ASP A 79 1.09 -3.29 -16.14
CA ASP A 79 0.81 -4.59 -15.53
C ASP A 79 -0.35 -4.48 -14.53
N TYR A 80 -1.57 -4.37 -15.04
CA TYR A 80 -2.76 -4.21 -14.21
C TYR A 80 -3.07 -5.45 -13.37
N ALA A 81 -2.84 -6.63 -13.91
CA ALA A 81 -3.04 -7.88 -13.17
C ALA A 81 -2.10 -7.97 -11.96
N GLY A 82 -0.81 -7.68 -12.14
CA GLY A 82 0.15 -7.63 -11.05
C GLY A 82 -0.15 -6.54 -10.05
N SER A 83 -0.59 -5.38 -10.51
CA SER A 83 -1.02 -4.28 -9.64
C SER A 83 -2.20 -4.68 -8.75
N LYS A 84 -3.22 -5.33 -9.30
CA LYS A 84 -4.37 -5.82 -8.53
C LYS A 84 -3.98 -6.87 -7.50
N GLN A 85 -3.03 -7.75 -7.80
CA GLN A 85 -2.51 -8.72 -6.83
C GLN A 85 -1.87 -8.03 -5.63
N ASP A 86 -1.07 -7.00 -5.86
CA ASP A 86 -0.44 -6.23 -4.79
C ASP A 86 -1.47 -5.44 -3.98
N ILE A 87 -2.45 -4.84 -4.63
CA ILE A 87 -3.57 -4.17 -3.95
C ILE A 87 -4.34 -5.14 -3.06
N ALA A 88 -4.58 -6.36 -3.52
CA ALA A 88 -5.24 -7.38 -2.69
C ALA A 88 -4.45 -7.68 -1.42
N ARG A 89 -3.11 -7.73 -1.49
CA ARG A 89 -2.26 -7.87 -0.30
C ARG A 89 -2.37 -6.68 0.63
N VAL A 90 -2.34 -5.46 0.09
CA VAL A 90 -2.52 -4.24 0.88
C VAL A 90 -3.86 -4.26 1.61
N LEU A 91 -4.94 -4.58 0.93
CA LEU A 91 -6.28 -4.59 1.51
C LEU A 91 -6.51 -5.75 2.50
N ALA A 92 -5.77 -6.85 2.36
CA ALA A 92 -5.76 -7.91 3.36
C ALA A 92 -5.10 -7.45 4.67
N LEU A 93 -4.05 -6.64 4.58
CA LEU A 93 -3.34 -6.07 5.74
C LEU A 93 -4.07 -4.86 6.32
N GLU A 94 -4.55 -3.98 5.46
CA GLU A 94 -5.23 -2.73 5.79
C GLU A 94 -6.48 -2.55 4.92
N PRO A 95 -7.65 -3.08 5.34
CA PRO A 95 -8.87 -3.04 4.52
C PRO A 95 -9.36 -1.63 4.18
N ARG A 96 -8.94 -0.63 4.94
CA ARG A 96 -9.32 0.77 4.77
C ARG A 96 -8.23 1.62 4.09
N HIS A 97 -7.23 0.99 3.49
CA HIS A 97 -6.13 1.71 2.85
C HIS A 97 -6.64 2.53 1.67
N PHE A 98 -6.70 3.84 1.86
CA PHE A 98 -7.26 4.79 0.88
C PHE A 98 -6.54 4.71 -0.47
N GLY A 99 -5.21 4.72 -0.47
CA GLY A 99 -4.41 4.66 -1.70
C GLY A 99 -4.65 3.40 -2.51
N ALA A 100 -4.75 2.24 -1.85
CA ALA A 100 -5.03 0.98 -2.50
C ALA A 100 -6.44 0.94 -3.10
N LEU A 101 -7.45 1.44 -2.37
CA LEU A 101 -8.83 1.52 -2.86
C LEU A 101 -8.94 2.44 -4.07
N SER A 102 -8.30 3.61 -4.05
CA SER A 102 -8.27 4.53 -5.18
C SER A 102 -7.53 3.92 -6.37
N GLY A 103 -6.40 3.26 -6.14
CA GLY A 103 -5.64 2.55 -7.18
C GLY A 103 -6.45 1.45 -7.83
N LEU A 104 -7.20 0.68 -7.06
CA LEU A 104 -8.11 -0.34 -7.58
C LEU A 104 -9.20 0.27 -8.49
N GLY A 105 -9.77 1.38 -8.06
CA GLY A 105 -10.74 2.14 -8.86
C GLY A 105 -10.16 2.57 -10.20
N MET A 106 -8.93 3.10 -10.19
CA MET A 106 -8.22 3.53 -11.38
C MET A 106 -7.96 2.36 -12.34
N ILE A 107 -7.54 1.21 -11.83
CA ILE A 107 -7.29 0.02 -12.67
C ILE A 107 -8.60 -0.45 -13.31
N HIS A 108 -9.66 -0.59 -12.53
CA HIS A 108 -10.96 -0.99 -13.06
C HIS A 108 -11.48 -0.03 -14.14
N ALA A 109 -11.29 1.27 -13.97
CA ALA A 109 -11.67 2.26 -14.97
C ALA A 109 -10.88 2.07 -16.27
N HIS A 110 -9.57 1.84 -16.19
CA HIS A 110 -8.73 1.54 -17.35
C HIS A 110 -9.11 0.23 -18.06
N GLU A 111 -9.60 -0.75 -17.30
CA GLU A 111 -10.07 -2.01 -17.88
C GLU A 111 -11.50 -1.95 -18.44
N GLY A 112 -12.16 -0.80 -18.33
CA GLY A 112 -13.56 -0.62 -18.74
C GLY A 112 -14.57 -1.21 -17.75
N ASN A 113 -14.13 -1.67 -16.58
CA ASN A 113 -15.00 -2.16 -15.52
C ASN A 113 -15.50 -0.98 -14.67
N PHE A 114 -16.45 -0.21 -15.19
CA PHE A 114 -16.93 1.00 -14.54
C PHE A 114 -17.70 0.73 -13.26
N LYS A 115 -18.39 -0.39 -13.15
CA LYS A 115 -19.06 -0.80 -11.92
C LYS A 115 -18.05 -1.11 -10.80
N GLY A 116 -17.03 -1.87 -11.13
CA GLY A 116 -15.93 -2.16 -10.18
C GLY A 116 -15.18 -0.91 -9.76
N ALA A 117 -14.91 0.00 -10.71
CA ALA A 117 -14.28 1.28 -10.43
C ALA A 117 -15.13 2.13 -9.46
N LEU A 118 -16.43 2.21 -9.70
CA LEU A 118 -17.34 2.96 -8.83
C LEU A 118 -17.34 2.42 -7.40
N ILE A 119 -17.45 1.10 -7.24
CA ILE A 119 -17.41 0.45 -5.92
C ILE A 119 -16.12 0.79 -5.18
N ALA A 120 -14.96 0.69 -5.86
CA ALA A 120 -13.66 0.97 -5.27
C ALA A 120 -13.50 2.45 -4.87
N TYR A 121 -13.91 3.37 -5.72
CA TYR A 121 -13.85 4.80 -5.43
C TYR A 121 -14.82 5.21 -4.32
N GLU A 122 -16.01 4.64 -4.26
CA GLU A 122 -16.94 4.87 -3.15
C GLU A 122 -16.37 4.36 -1.82
N ALA A 123 -15.70 3.21 -1.84
CA ALA A 123 -15.00 2.70 -0.65
C ALA A 123 -13.86 3.66 -0.22
N ALA A 124 -13.10 4.20 -1.18
CA ALA A 124 -12.06 5.19 -0.91
C ALA A 124 -12.66 6.48 -0.32
N ALA A 125 -13.77 6.97 -0.87
CA ALA A 125 -14.45 8.18 -0.41
C ALA A 125 -14.94 8.04 1.04
N ARG A 126 -15.35 6.86 1.46
CA ARG A 126 -15.73 6.60 2.86
C ARG A 126 -14.57 6.77 3.83
N GLN A 127 -13.33 6.51 3.37
CA GLN A 127 -12.12 6.66 4.20
C GLN A 127 -11.60 8.09 4.21
N ASN A 128 -11.78 8.83 3.12
CA ASN A 128 -11.36 10.22 3.00
C ASN A 128 -12.40 11.01 2.19
N PRO A 129 -13.44 11.56 2.85
CA PRO A 129 -14.56 12.20 2.16
C PRO A 129 -14.23 13.55 1.53
N HIS A 130 -13.03 14.10 1.77
CA HIS A 130 -12.64 15.44 1.28
C HIS A 130 -11.76 15.42 0.03
N MET A 131 -11.60 14.26 -0.61
CA MET A 131 -10.79 14.14 -1.85
C MET A 131 -11.64 14.48 -3.07
N THR A 132 -11.52 15.72 -3.54
CA THR A 132 -12.23 16.24 -4.71
C THR A 132 -12.05 15.38 -5.96
N GLN A 133 -10.85 14.86 -6.20
CA GLN A 133 -10.58 14.00 -7.36
C GLN A 133 -11.41 12.71 -7.34
N VAL A 134 -11.52 12.08 -6.17
CA VAL A 134 -12.32 10.86 -6.02
C VAL A 134 -13.80 11.16 -6.23
N GLU A 135 -14.31 12.26 -5.70
CA GLU A 135 -15.69 12.71 -5.92
C GLU A 135 -15.98 12.96 -7.40
N GLN A 136 -15.06 13.59 -8.11
CA GLN A 136 -15.16 13.81 -9.56
C GLN A 136 -15.21 12.49 -10.32
N MET A 137 -14.37 11.55 -9.97
CA MET A 137 -14.37 10.21 -10.60
C MET A 137 -15.68 9.47 -10.35
N ILE A 138 -16.21 9.53 -9.14
CA ILE A 138 -17.51 8.93 -8.80
C ILE A 138 -18.63 9.54 -9.65
N THR A 139 -18.68 10.85 -9.75
CA THR A 139 -19.68 11.56 -10.56
C THR A 139 -19.58 11.15 -12.03
N GLN A 140 -18.38 11.13 -12.59
CA GLN A 140 -18.13 10.74 -13.96
C GLN A 140 -18.53 9.29 -14.24
N LEU A 141 -18.18 8.37 -13.34
CA LEU A 141 -18.53 6.96 -13.48
C LEU A 141 -20.04 6.73 -13.39
N LYS A 142 -20.75 7.45 -12.53
CA LYS A 142 -22.21 7.39 -12.45
C LYS A 142 -22.87 7.84 -13.76
N ARG A 143 -22.36 8.90 -14.38
CA ARG A 143 -22.82 9.35 -15.70
C ARG A 143 -22.54 8.30 -16.78
N GLN A 144 -21.34 7.76 -16.78
CA GLN A 144 -20.94 6.71 -17.73
C GLN A 144 -21.85 5.48 -17.63
N LEU A 145 -22.18 5.05 -16.42
CA LEU A 145 -23.06 3.90 -16.19
C LEU A 145 -24.51 4.15 -16.57
N LYS A 146 -24.96 5.41 -16.57
CA LYS A 146 -26.28 5.81 -17.04
C LYS A 146 -26.33 6.03 -18.56
N GLY A 147 -25.19 5.91 -19.27
CA GLY A 147 -25.10 6.18 -20.69
C GLY A 147 -25.10 7.68 -21.04
N GLU A 148 -24.82 8.56 -20.07
CA GLU A 148 -24.72 10.00 -20.31
C GLU A 148 -23.38 10.34 -20.97
N ALA A 149 -23.34 11.38 -21.82
CA ALA A 149 -22.11 11.90 -22.40
C ALA A 149 -21.20 12.47 -21.30
N LEU A 150 -19.92 12.17 -21.39
CA LEU A 150 -18.91 12.66 -20.44
C LEU A 150 -18.52 14.12 -20.71
#